data_bf75f4f53889b15f4a0b15872861a331
#
_entry.id   bf75f4f53889b15f4a0b15872861a331
#
_cell.length_a   1.000
_cell.length_b   1.000
_cell.length_c   1.000
_cell.angle_alpha   90.00
_cell.angle_beta   90.00
_cell.angle_gamma   90.00
#
_symmetry.space_group_name_H-M   'P 1'
#
loop_
_entity.id
_entity.type
_entity.pdbx_description
1 polymer ?
#
loop_
_entity_poly.entity_id
_entity_poly.type
_entity_poly.pdbx_seq_one_letter_code
_entity_poly.pdbx_strand_id
1 'polypeptide(L)'
;MLYGKSFPICINDIAADLEISNISETEVLILDQNSPMPFRKRIMSADDIVPVGDEVVISCMKSFAHGTEGVMVYKIAYRDKNMVYATDKESYIGADKKLAFFARNTDLLIHDSQFTGEDYLSPIAPKQGFGHSTFEMAIETAKAAQAKKLAFFHFDPSYNDEKLKNIEKYYKDQFEGCFMAYEGCETDLL
;
A
#
# COMPACT_ATOMS: atom_id res chain seq x y z
N MET A 1 -5.57 4.01 -6.32
CA MET A 1 -6.17 3.74 -7.64
C MET A 1 -6.67 2.32 -7.63
N LEU A 2 -7.95 2.12 -7.75
CA LEU A 2 -8.60 0.82 -7.64
C LEU A 2 -8.59 0.14 -9.01
N TYR A 3 -8.16 -1.11 -9.07
CA TYR A 3 -8.00 -1.85 -10.32
C TYR A 3 -8.62 -3.24 -10.18
N GLY A 4 -9.43 -3.65 -11.15
CA GLY A 4 -10.01 -4.98 -11.24
C GLY A 4 -11.43 -4.97 -11.82
N LYS A 5 -11.90 -6.15 -12.27
CA LYS A 5 -13.26 -6.33 -12.81
C LYS A 5 -14.39 -6.04 -11.81
N SER A 6 -14.05 -6.04 -10.52
CA SER A 6 -15.00 -5.72 -9.45
C SER A 6 -15.24 -4.22 -9.31
N PHE A 7 -14.45 -3.38 -9.98
CA PHE A 7 -14.61 -1.94 -9.93
C PHE A 7 -15.43 -1.48 -11.15
N PRO A 8 -16.64 -0.92 -10.95
CA PRO A 8 -17.55 -0.64 -12.06
C PRO A 8 -17.16 0.58 -12.90
N ILE A 9 -16.07 1.29 -12.51
CA ILE A 9 -15.65 2.54 -13.18
C ILE A 9 -14.29 2.33 -13.80
N CYS A 10 -14.17 2.56 -15.10
CA CYS A 10 -12.91 2.54 -15.82
C CYS A 10 -12.05 3.74 -15.39
N ILE A 11 -10.73 3.55 -15.29
CA ILE A 11 -9.80 4.64 -14.96
C ILE A 11 -9.88 5.81 -15.95
N ASN A 12 -10.21 5.54 -17.21
CA ASN A 12 -10.41 6.57 -18.21
C ASN A 12 -11.64 7.44 -17.90
N ASP A 13 -12.68 6.84 -17.32
CA ASP A 13 -13.88 7.58 -16.93
C ASP A 13 -13.58 8.48 -15.73
N ILE A 14 -12.80 7.96 -14.76
CA ILE A 14 -12.33 8.76 -13.61
C ILE A 14 -11.44 9.91 -14.08
N ALA A 15 -10.54 9.66 -15.03
CA ALA A 15 -9.66 10.70 -15.56
C ALA A 15 -10.44 11.78 -16.32
N ALA A 16 -11.46 11.39 -17.06
CA ALA A 16 -12.36 12.32 -17.76
C ALA A 16 -13.19 13.17 -16.78
N ASP A 17 -13.74 12.54 -15.73
CA ASP A 17 -14.55 13.23 -14.72
C ASP A 17 -13.74 14.20 -13.86
N LEU A 18 -12.45 13.95 -13.68
CA LEU A 18 -11.53 14.82 -12.93
C LEU A 18 -10.91 15.93 -13.79
N GLU A 19 -11.30 16.05 -15.07
CA GLU A 19 -10.74 17.03 -16.00
C GLU A 19 -9.19 17.05 -16.00
N ILE A 20 -8.56 15.88 -15.89
CA ILE A 20 -7.09 15.76 -15.90
C ILE A 20 -6.62 15.97 -17.36
N SER A 21 -6.65 17.23 -17.79
CA SER A 21 -6.39 17.64 -19.18
C SER A 21 -4.91 17.71 -19.56
N ASN A 22 -3.99 17.45 -18.60
CA ASN A 22 -2.55 17.60 -18.81
C ASN A 22 -1.74 16.30 -18.71
N ILE A 23 -2.41 15.15 -18.73
CA ILE A 23 -1.70 13.87 -18.87
C ILE A 23 -1.53 13.64 -20.38
N SER A 24 -0.30 13.71 -20.88
CA SER A 24 -0.04 13.34 -22.28
C SER A 24 -0.38 11.86 -22.50
N GLU A 25 -0.86 11.50 -23.69
CA GLU A 25 -1.24 10.11 -24.03
C GLU A 25 -0.10 9.10 -23.79
N THR A 26 1.13 9.57 -23.71
CA THR A 26 2.32 8.75 -23.42
C THR A 26 2.54 8.50 -21.93
N GLU A 27 1.84 9.19 -21.03
CA GLU A 27 2.05 9.15 -19.58
C GLU A 27 1.01 8.32 -18.81
N VAL A 28 -0.08 7.92 -19.46
CA VAL A 28 -1.07 7.02 -18.86
C VAL A 28 -0.72 5.58 -19.16
N LEU A 29 0.03 4.95 -18.29
CA LEU A 29 0.19 3.50 -18.32
C LEU A 29 -1.11 2.85 -17.82
N ILE A 30 -2.04 2.57 -18.74
CA ILE A 30 -3.24 1.79 -18.43
C ILE A 30 -2.77 0.35 -18.21
N LEU A 31 -2.63 -0.03 -16.96
CA LEU A 31 -2.33 -1.40 -16.57
C LEU A 31 -3.62 -2.25 -16.68
N ASP A 32 -4.12 -2.41 -17.90
CA ASP A 32 -5.23 -3.29 -18.20
C ASP A 32 -4.78 -4.75 -18.08
N GLN A 33 -5.63 -5.60 -17.50
CA GLN A 33 -5.44 -7.04 -17.45
C GLN A 33 -5.37 -7.70 -18.85
N ASN A 34 -5.84 -7.00 -19.90
CA ASN A 34 -5.73 -7.40 -21.29
C ASN A 34 -4.43 -6.95 -21.96
N SER A 35 -3.54 -6.26 -21.24
CA SER A 35 -2.24 -5.90 -21.77
C SER A 35 -1.47 -7.16 -22.14
N PRO A 36 -0.95 -7.29 -23.39
CA PRO A 36 -0.30 -8.51 -23.88
C PRO A 36 1.02 -8.84 -23.18
N MET A 37 1.46 -8.06 -22.21
CA MET A 37 2.70 -8.30 -21.48
C MET A 37 2.44 -9.05 -20.18
N PRO A 38 3.13 -10.17 -19.91
CA PRO A 38 2.99 -10.89 -18.65
C PRO A 38 3.44 -9.99 -17.51
N PHE A 39 2.52 -9.69 -16.62
CA PHE A 39 2.63 -8.82 -15.47
C PHE A 39 3.90 -9.03 -14.60
N ARG A 40 4.41 -10.26 -14.57
CA ARG A 40 5.63 -10.61 -13.83
C ARG A 40 6.90 -9.94 -14.36
N LYS A 41 6.96 -9.55 -15.62
CA LYS A 41 8.15 -8.93 -16.23
C LYS A 41 8.23 -7.43 -15.93
N ARG A 42 7.09 -6.78 -15.64
CA ARG A 42 6.99 -5.34 -15.42
C ARG A 42 7.38 -4.88 -14.02
N ILE A 43 7.20 -5.72 -13.01
CA ILE A 43 7.35 -5.33 -11.60
C ILE A 43 8.79 -4.95 -11.21
N MET A 44 9.77 -5.22 -12.08
CA MET A 44 11.20 -5.07 -11.76
C MET A 44 12.04 -4.52 -12.93
N SER A 45 11.43 -4.02 -13.99
CA SER A 45 12.16 -3.41 -15.11
C SER A 45 12.09 -1.88 -15.08
N ALA A 46 13.06 -1.22 -15.69
CA ALA A 46 13.05 0.23 -15.82
C ALA A 46 11.80 0.76 -16.58
N ASP A 47 11.16 -0.12 -17.36
CA ASP A 47 9.95 0.20 -18.14
C ASP A 47 8.67 0.33 -17.29
N ASP A 48 8.72 -0.05 -16.00
CA ASP A 48 7.61 0.09 -15.05
C ASP A 48 7.67 1.42 -14.27
N ILE A 49 8.57 2.30 -14.64
CA ILE A 49 8.77 3.59 -14.04
C ILE A 49 8.08 4.63 -14.91
N VAL A 50 7.02 5.24 -14.40
CA VAL A 50 6.33 6.34 -15.06
C VAL A 50 6.82 7.66 -14.43
N PRO A 51 7.62 8.46 -15.14
CA PRO A 51 7.92 9.81 -14.67
C PRO A 51 6.67 10.67 -14.73
N VAL A 52 6.29 11.24 -13.60
CA VAL A 52 5.20 12.21 -13.51
C VAL A 52 5.84 13.59 -13.33
N GLY A 53 6.10 14.27 -14.45
CA GLY A 53 6.92 15.47 -14.46
C GLY A 53 8.42 15.16 -14.29
N ASP A 54 9.24 16.20 -14.22
CA ASP A 54 10.70 16.07 -14.27
C ASP A 54 11.35 15.44 -13.03
N GLU A 55 10.60 15.28 -11.92
CA GLU A 55 11.18 14.88 -10.63
C GLU A 55 10.42 13.78 -9.91
N VAL A 56 9.18 13.44 -10.28
CA VAL A 56 8.36 12.42 -9.62
C VAL A 56 8.34 11.13 -10.43
N VAL A 57 8.66 10.02 -9.77
CA VAL A 57 8.66 8.69 -10.38
C VAL A 57 7.69 7.80 -9.63
N ILE A 58 6.78 7.15 -10.33
CA ILE A 58 5.84 6.18 -9.77
C ILE A 58 6.17 4.80 -10.32
N SER A 59 6.41 3.85 -9.40
CA SER A 59 6.53 2.44 -9.70
C SER A 59 5.37 1.68 -9.06
N CYS A 60 4.96 0.57 -9.64
CA CYS A 60 3.89 -0.22 -9.07
C CYS A 60 4.20 -1.71 -9.09
N MET A 61 3.60 -2.44 -8.16
CA MET A 61 3.57 -3.89 -8.17
C MET A 61 2.18 -4.42 -7.85
N LYS A 62 1.79 -5.52 -8.49
CA LYS A 62 0.54 -6.21 -8.16
C LYS A 62 0.73 -7.14 -6.95
N SER A 63 -0.18 -7.01 -5.98
CA SER A 63 -0.35 -7.96 -4.87
C SER A 63 -1.64 -8.75 -5.10
N PHE A 64 -1.59 -10.07 -4.90
CA PHE A 64 -2.75 -10.95 -5.03
C PHE A 64 -3.38 -11.29 -3.68
N ALA A 65 -2.94 -10.63 -2.63
CA ALA A 65 -3.38 -10.87 -1.27
C ALA A 65 -4.66 -10.11 -0.89
N HIS A 66 -5.50 -9.75 -1.85
CA HIS A 66 -6.82 -9.17 -1.63
C HIS A 66 -7.75 -9.52 -2.79
N GLY A 67 -8.86 -10.19 -2.48
CA GLY A 67 -9.85 -10.61 -3.46
C GLY A 67 -9.28 -11.45 -4.61
N THR A 68 -10.06 -11.66 -5.65
CA THR A 68 -9.67 -12.47 -6.82
C THR A 68 -8.76 -11.73 -7.80
N GLU A 69 -8.90 -10.41 -7.89
CA GLU A 69 -8.19 -9.58 -8.86
C GLU A 69 -6.88 -8.98 -8.28
N GLY A 70 -6.73 -8.96 -6.96
CA GLY A 70 -5.60 -8.34 -6.27
C GLY A 70 -5.65 -6.82 -6.26
N VAL A 71 -4.61 -6.21 -5.75
CA VAL A 71 -4.46 -4.75 -5.62
C VAL A 71 -3.13 -4.28 -6.16
N MET A 72 -3.04 -2.99 -6.47
CA MET A 72 -1.79 -2.34 -6.84
C MET A 72 -1.16 -1.66 -5.63
N VAL A 73 0.10 -1.96 -5.40
CA VAL A 73 0.97 -1.26 -4.46
C VAL A 73 1.80 -0.26 -5.25
N TYR A 74 1.88 0.96 -4.75
CA TYR A 74 2.59 2.05 -5.40
C TYR A 74 3.82 2.47 -4.61
N LYS A 75 4.91 2.72 -5.31
CA LYS A 75 6.09 3.43 -4.79
C LYS A 75 6.20 4.75 -5.52
N ILE A 76 6.19 5.83 -4.76
CA ILE A 76 6.30 7.21 -5.26
C ILE A 76 7.66 7.73 -4.80
N ALA A 77 8.50 8.13 -5.75
CA ALA A 77 9.81 8.70 -5.49
C ALA A 77 9.85 10.14 -6.00
N TYR A 78 10.43 11.01 -5.19
CA TYR A 78 10.69 12.41 -5.51
C TYR A 78 12.07 12.78 -5.02
N ARG A 79 12.98 13.11 -5.95
CA ARG A 79 14.40 13.34 -5.64
C ARG A 79 15.01 12.15 -4.91
N ASP A 80 15.53 12.37 -3.70
CA ASP A 80 16.14 11.37 -2.82
C ASP A 80 15.16 10.71 -1.85
N LYS A 81 13.88 11.11 -1.88
CA LYS A 81 12.82 10.60 -0.99
C LYS A 81 11.88 9.65 -1.69
N ASN A 82 11.36 8.70 -0.96
CA ASN A 82 10.35 7.80 -1.50
C ASN A 82 9.39 7.28 -0.44
N MET A 83 8.17 7.00 -0.87
CA MET A 83 7.14 6.36 -0.06
C MET A 83 6.51 5.17 -0.79
N VAL A 84 6.03 4.20 -0.03
CA VAL A 84 5.27 3.06 -0.57
C VAL A 84 3.87 3.06 0.04
N TYR A 85 2.86 2.96 -0.82
CA TYR A 85 1.45 2.86 -0.45
C TYR A 85 0.95 1.44 -0.71
N ALA A 86 0.70 0.68 0.36
CA ALA A 86 0.39 -0.74 0.36
C ALA A 86 -0.83 -1.03 1.23
N THR A 87 -1.99 -0.51 0.82
CA THR A 87 -3.27 -0.76 1.48
C THR A 87 -4.04 -1.91 0.83
N ASP A 88 -5.12 -2.33 1.48
CA ASP A 88 -6.02 -3.39 1.01
C ASP A 88 -5.25 -4.68 0.66
N LYS A 89 -4.38 -5.10 1.55
CA LYS A 89 -3.58 -6.31 1.33
C LYS A 89 -3.37 -7.12 2.60
N GLU A 90 -3.38 -8.42 2.45
CA GLU A 90 -3.06 -9.37 3.51
C GLU A 90 -1.62 -9.88 3.35
N SER A 91 -0.86 -9.88 4.45
CA SER A 91 0.50 -10.43 4.47
C SER A 91 0.55 -11.89 4.98
N TYR A 92 -0.58 -12.43 5.43
CA TYR A 92 -0.80 -13.79 5.93
C TYR A 92 0.02 -14.13 7.17
N ILE A 93 1.30 -14.46 7.02
CA ILE A 93 2.21 -14.83 8.12
C ILE A 93 3.55 -14.13 7.90
N GLY A 94 3.96 -13.36 8.88
CA GLY A 94 5.24 -12.68 8.88
C GLY A 94 5.32 -11.54 7.87
N ALA A 95 6.53 -11.13 7.54
CA ALA A 95 6.76 -10.10 6.53
C ALA A 95 6.44 -10.60 5.13
N ASP A 96 5.68 -9.83 4.37
CA ASP A 96 5.56 -10.04 2.93
C ASP A 96 6.89 -9.75 2.24
N LYS A 97 7.61 -10.81 1.88
CA LYS A 97 8.97 -10.71 1.28
C LYS A 97 8.97 -9.92 -0.03
N LYS A 98 7.91 -10.02 -0.82
CA LYS A 98 7.80 -9.31 -2.10
C LYS A 98 7.58 -7.82 -1.86
N LEU A 99 6.68 -7.47 -0.94
CA LEU A 99 6.46 -6.08 -0.54
C LEU A 99 7.70 -5.51 0.15
N ALA A 100 8.32 -6.25 1.06
CA ALA A 100 9.54 -5.81 1.74
C ALA A 100 10.68 -5.51 0.76
N PHE A 101 10.84 -6.32 -0.28
CA PHE A 101 11.82 -6.06 -1.34
C PHE A 101 11.45 -4.81 -2.15
N PHE A 102 10.19 -4.65 -2.54
CA PHE A 102 9.72 -3.48 -3.28
C PHE A 102 9.83 -2.18 -2.48
N ALA A 103 9.54 -2.25 -1.18
CA ALA A 103 9.61 -1.13 -0.24
C ALA A 103 11.00 -0.94 0.39
N ARG A 104 12.03 -1.64 -0.11
CA ARG A 104 13.37 -1.60 0.51
C ARG A 104 13.90 -0.17 0.62
N ASN A 105 14.36 0.18 1.85
CA ASN A 105 14.91 1.49 2.21
C ASN A 105 13.95 2.65 1.93
N THR A 106 12.64 2.43 2.00
CA THR A 106 11.67 3.52 1.83
C THR A 106 11.70 4.48 3.03
N ASP A 107 11.48 5.76 2.77
CA ASP A 107 11.36 6.76 3.84
C ASP A 107 10.05 6.60 4.61
N LEU A 108 8.98 6.20 3.92
CA LEU A 108 7.66 5.93 4.51
C LEU A 108 7.01 4.70 3.85
N LEU A 109 6.64 3.73 4.67
CA LEU A 109 5.72 2.66 4.28
C LEU A 109 4.34 2.95 4.86
N ILE A 110 3.32 3.11 4.03
CA ILE A 110 1.91 3.14 4.42
C ILE A 110 1.37 1.73 4.18
N HIS A 111 0.96 1.05 5.26
CA HIS A 111 0.62 -0.36 5.19
C HIS A 111 -0.77 -0.62 5.75
N ASP A 112 -1.52 -1.53 5.10
CA ASP A 112 -2.75 -2.10 5.63
C ASP A 112 -2.53 -2.65 7.04
N SER A 113 -3.38 -2.26 7.98
CA SER A 113 -3.27 -2.64 9.38
C SER A 113 -4.68 -2.70 10.00
N GLN A 114 -5.57 -3.44 9.33
CA GLN A 114 -6.98 -3.42 9.70
C GLN A 114 -7.25 -4.05 11.05
N PHE A 115 -6.52 -5.12 11.40
CA PHE A 115 -6.86 -5.94 12.55
C PHE A 115 -5.73 -5.99 13.60
N THR A 116 -6.13 -6.17 14.87
CA THR A 116 -5.21 -6.71 15.87
C THR A 116 -5.01 -8.20 15.61
N GLY A 117 -3.91 -8.79 16.09
CA GLY A 117 -3.69 -10.23 15.99
C GLY A 117 -4.81 -11.06 16.64
N GLU A 118 -5.40 -10.56 17.73
CA GLU A 118 -6.53 -11.18 18.42
C GLU A 118 -7.78 -11.21 17.53
N ASP A 119 -8.14 -10.08 16.93
CA ASP A 119 -9.31 -10.00 16.04
C ASP A 119 -9.11 -10.82 14.76
N TYR A 120 -7.87 -10.82 14.22
CA TYR A 120 -7.52 -11.58 13.02
C TYR A 120 -7.61 -13.09 13.23
N LEU A 121 -7.17 -13.58 14.39
CA LEU A 121 -7.20 -15.01 14.77
C LEU A 121 -8.43 -15.38 15.58
N SER A 122 -9.45 -14.55 15.63
CA SER A 122 -10.65 -14.77 16.44
C SER A 122 -11.26 -16.18 16.16
N PRO A 123 -11.49 -17.00 17.18
CA PRO A 123 -12.08 -18.31 17.00
C PRO A 123 -13.57 -18.28 16.61
N ILE A 124 -14.22 -17.13 16.81
CA ILE A 124 -15.66 -16.94 16.50
C ILE A 124 -15.82 -16.35 15.09
N ALA A 125 -14.95 -15.40 14.72
CA ALA A 125 -15.03 -14.68 13.45
C ALA A 125 -13.65 -14.42 12.88
N PRO A 126 -12.92 -15.48 12.42
CA PRO A 126 -11.56 -15.33 11.90
C PRO A 126 -11.53 -14.44 10.66
N LYS A 127 -10.46 -13.66 10.53
CA LYS A 127 -10.30 -12.67 9.44
C LYS A 127 -9.27 -13.08 8.39
N GLN A 128 -8.66 -14.26 8.54
CA GLN A 128 -7.74 -14.78 7.53
C GLN A 128 -8.44 -14.95 6.18
N GLY A 129 -7.81 -14.46 5.12
CA GLY A 129 -8.34 -14.50 3.77
C GLY A 129 -9.31 -13.37 3.43
N PHE A 130 -9.56 -12.41 4.34
CA PHE A 130 -10.35 -11.22 4.02
C PHE A 130 -9.57 -10.17 3.20
N GLY A 131 -8.26 -10.37 3.05
CA GLY A 131 -7.43 -9.51 2.24
C GLY A 131 -6.82 -8.33 3.00
N HIS A 132 -6.77 -8.40 4.34
CA HIS A 132 -6.24 -7.35 5.20
C HIS A 132 -5.24 -7.86 6.22
N SER A 133 -4.30 -7.00 6.59
CA SER A 133 -3.20 -7.33 7.50
C SER A 133 -3.48 -6.95 8.95
N THR A 134 -2.62 -7.45 9.82
CA THR A 134 -2.54 -7.00 11.22
C THR A 134 -1.46 -5.94 11.38
N PHE A 135 -1.48 -5.25 12.53
CA PHE A 135 -0.42 -4.32 12.92
C PHE A 135 0.96 -4.99 13.00
N GLU A 136 1.00 -6.23 13.51
CA GLU A 136 2.23 -7.03 13.58
C GLU A 136 2.81 -7.32 12.19
N MET A 137 1.98 -7.71 11.24
CA MET A 137 2.40 -7.95 9.85
C MET A 137 2.98 -6.70 9.21
N ALA A 138 2.40 -5.53 9.50
CA ALA A 138 2.91 -4.25 9.04
C ALA A 138 4.29 -3.93 9.63
N ILE A 139 4.48 -4.13 10.94
CA ILE A 139 5.77 -3.96 11.64
C ILE A 139 6.84 -4.89 11.05
N GLU A 140 6.52 -6.17 10.88
CA GLU A 140 7.46 -7.15 10.34
C GLU A 140 7.87 -6.80 8.91
N THR A 141 6.91 -6.36 8.09
CA THR A 141 7.17 -5.92 6.72
C THR A 141 8.04 -4.65 6.71
N ALA A 142 7.75 -3.66 7.57
CA ALA A 142 8.55 -2.44 7.68
C ALA A 142 10.01 -2.73 8.11
N LYS A 143 10.19 -3.61 9.09
CA LYS A 143 11.53 -4.05 9.52
C LYS A 143 12.29 -4.77 8.41
N ALA A 144 11.63 -5.71 7.71
CA ALA A 144 12.24 -6.44 6.60
C ALA A 144 12.56 -5.53 5.41
N ALA A 145 11.76 -4.50 5.17
CA ALA A 145 11.99 -3.47 4.16
C ALA A 145 13.06 -2.44 4.57
N GLN A 146 13.47 -2.40 5.84
CA GLN A 146 14.29 -1.32 6.38
C GLN A 146 13.66 0.06 6.16
N ALA A 147 12.33 0.14 6.30
CA ALA A 147 11.60 1.39 6.20
C ALA A 147 11.95 2.32 7.35
N LYS A 148 12.08 3.63 7.10
CA LYS A 148 12.39 4.61 8.16
C LYS A 148 11.17 4.94 9.01
N LYS A 149 10.01 5.06 8.37
CA LYS A 149 8.71 5.31 9.01
C LYS A 149 7.67 4.31 8.52
N LEU A 150 6.71 4.01 9.39
CA LEU A 150 5.56 3.17 9.10
C LEU A 150 4.27 3.89 9.49
N ALA A 151 3.40 4.14 8.54
CA ALA A 151 2.05 4.58 8.81
C ALA A 151 1.11 3.35 8.79
N PHE A 152 0.49 3.06 9.91
CA PHE A 152 -0.64 2.14 9.96
C PHE A 152 -1.85 2.79 9.30
N PHE A 153 -2.51 2.06 8.43
CA PHE A 153 -3.63 2.56 7.63
C PHE A 153 -4.73 1.51 7.48
N HIS A 154 -5.94 1.92 7.09
CA HIS A 154 -7.07 1.03 6.81
C HIS A 154 -7.57 0.26 8.03
N PHE A 155 -7.87 0.97 9.12
CA PHE A 155 -8.32 0.37 10.38
C PHE A 155 -9.73 -0.22 10.30
N ASP A 156 -10.01 -1.23 11.12
CA ASP A 156 -11.36 -1.74 11.30
C ASP A 156 -12.29 -0.62 11.80
N PRO A 157 -13.45 -0.41 11.15
CA PRO A 157 -14.38 0.66 11.54
C PRO A 157 -14.92 0.56 12.98
N SER A 158 -14.80 -0.60 13.61
CA SER A 158 -15.20 -0.79 15.01
C SER A 158 -14.18 -0.24 16.00
N TYR A 159 -12.95 0.10 15.56
CA TYR A 159 -11.92 0.64 16.42
C TYR A 159 -12.13 2.13 16.64
N ASN A 160 -12.37 2.51 17.90
CA ASN A 160 -12.43 3.90 18.27
C ASN A 160 -11.04 4.52 18.49
N ASP A 161 -10.98 5.84 18.60
CA ASP A 161 -9.73 6.58 18.76
C ASP A 161 -8.92 6.18 19.99
N GLU A 162 -9.58 5.78 21.08
CA GLU A 162 -8.91 5.33 22.29
C GLU A 162 -8.21 3.99 22.06
N LYS A 163 -8.89 3.04 21.42
CA LYS A 163 -8.28 1.76 21.03
C LYS A 163 -7.09 1.98 20.09
N LEU A 164 -7.23 2.82 19.08
CA LEU A 164 -6.14 3.12 18.14
C LEU A 164 -4.94 3.79 18.83
N LYS A 165 -5.15 4.74 19.74
CA LYS A 165 -4.07 5.36 20.53
C LYS A 165 -3.32 4.35 21.40
N ASN A 166 -4.04 3.41 22.02
CA ASN A 166 -3.42 2.36 22.83
C ASN A 166 -2.61 1.39 21.97
N ILE A 167 -3.10 1.03 20.78
CA ILE A 167 -2.39 0.21 19.80
C ILE A 167 -1.11 0.93 19.33
N GLU A 168 -1.20 2.21 18.96
CA GLU A 168 -0.03 3.00 18.54
C GLU A 168 1.05 3.01 19.63
N LYS A 169 0.66 3.30 20.86
CA LYS A 169 1.57 3.32 22.01
C LYS A 169 2.29 1.97 22.18
N TYR A 170 1.56 0.87 22.07
CA TYR A 170 2.12 -0.48 22.19
C TYR A 170 3.14 -0.78 21.10
N TYR A 171 2.88 -0.40 19.85
CA TYR A 171 3.78 -0.70 18.73
C TYR A 171 4.94 0.28 18.59
N LYS A 172 4.90 1.47 19.19
CA LYS A 172 6.03 2.40 19.23
C LYS A 172 7.25 1.81 19.93
N ASP A 173 7.07 0.95 20.90
CA ASP A 173 8.18 0.23 21.56
C ASP A 173 8.83 -0.81 20.63
N GLN A 174 8.13 -1.27 19.60
CA GLN A 174 8.62 -2.26 18.65
C GLN A 174 9.20 -1.65 17.37
N PHE A 175 8.70 -0.49 16.98
CA PHE A 175 9.15 0.29 15.83
C PHE A 175 8.89 1.77 16.10
N GLU A 176 9.91 2.50 16.54
CA GLU A 176 9.81 3.90 16.98
C GLU A 176 9.20 4.82 15.92
N GLY A 177 9.49 4.57 14.63
CA GLY A 177 8.98 5.33 13.49
C GLY A 177 7.55 5.01 13.08
N CYS A 178 6.77 4.22 13.85
CA CYS A 178 5.38 3.95 13.50
C CYS A 178 4.41 5.00 14.05
N PHE A 179 3.31 5.20 13.33
CA PHE A 179 2.21 6.07 13.75
C PHE A 179 0.89 5.64 13.07
N MET A 180 -0.23 6.06 13.67
CA MET A 180 -1.55 5.91 13.06
C MET A 180 -1.79 7.01 12.03
N ALA A 181 -2.17 6.65 10.82
CA ALA A 181 -2.65 7.62 9.83
C ALA A 181 -4.08 8.05 10.16
N TYR A 182 -4.36 9.34 10.06
CA TYR A 182 -5.70 9.92 10.26
C TYR A 182 -5.93 11.04 9.25
N GLU A 183 -7.17 11.45 9.08
CA GLU A 183 -7.53 12.53 8.18
C GLU A 183 -6.83 13.84 8.58
N GLY A 184 -6.14 14.46 7.63
CA GLY A 184 -5.30 15.65 7.89
C GLY A 184 -3.93 15.38 8.50
N CYS A 185 -3.53 14.09 8.62
CA CYS A 185 -2.18 13.75 9.09
C CYS A 185 -1.12 14.18 8.06
N GLU A 186 -0.14 14.95 8.53
CA GLU A 186 1.04 15.35 7.74
C GLU A 186 2.31 14.76 8.36
N THR A 187 3.23 14.31 7.54
CA THR A 187 4.54 13.81 8.00
C THR A 187 5.64 14.18 7.01
N ASP A 188 6.74 14.68 7.54
CA ASP A 188 7.93 14.98 6.74
C ASP A 188 8.71 13.70 6.43
N LEU A 189 9.28 13.62 5.24
CA LEU A 189 10.18 12.54 4.81
C LEU A 189 11.65 12.96 4.96
N LEU A 190 11.97 13.56 6.10
CA LEU A 190 13.32 14.07 6.38
C LEU A 190 14.34 12.94 6.62
#